data_00401d3661eee81de66b7c5625695550
#
_entry.id   00401d3661eee81de66b7c5625695550
#
_cell.length_a   1.000
_cell.length_b   1.000
_cell.length_c   1.000
_cell.angle_alpha   90.00
_cell.angle_beta   90.00
_cell.angle_gamma   90.00
#
_symmetry.space_group_name_H-M   'P 1'
#
loop_
_entity.id
_entity.type
_entity.pdbx_description
1 polymer ?
#
loop_
_entity_poly.entity_id
_entity_poly.type
_entity_poly.pdbx_seq_one_letter_code
_entity_poly.pdbx_strand_id
1 'polypeptide(L)'
;MSPHLILISHVLCPYVQRAVIVLKEKGVCFERRDVDLANKPDWFKACSPLGKTPVLLVDDVRIFESAVICEYLEDTLTPRLHPNDALIRAQHRAWMAFGSSMLNSIGAFYNAKNDTALDVQAELIRAQLVQVEAELVNGPWFAGEHFSLVDAVFGPVFRYFDVFDRLGDFHFFDDLPKTKAWRTMLAERASVREAAHPDYQILLREFLCKRDSALSRRVKV
;
A
#
# COMPACT_ATOMS: atom_id res chain seq x y z
N MET A 1 -25.41 7.40 16.86
CA MET A 1 -25.39 6.86 15.49
C MET A 1 -23.94 6.73 15.10
N SER A 2 -23.56 5.66 14.38
CA SER A 2 -22.21 5.58 13.82
C SER A 2 -22.06 6.62 12.69
N PRO A 3 -20.90 7.26 12.56
CA PRO A 3 -20.69 8.26 11.51
C PRO A 3 -20.77 7.62 10.11
N HIS A 4 -21.20 8.38 9.13
CA HIS A 4 -21.17 7.99 7.73
C HIS A 4 -19.75 8.17 7.18
N LEU A 5 -19.16 7.08 6.67
CA LEU A 5 -17.78 7.08 6.17
C LEU A 5 -17.77 6.99 4.65
N ILE A 6 -17.11 7.98 3.99
CA ILE A 6 -16.88 7.96 2.54
C ILE A 6 -15.38 8.02 2.29
N LEU A 7 -14.83 7.01 1.64
CA LEU A 7 -13.42 6.99 1.25
C LEU A 7 -13.28 7.43 -0.21
N ILE A 8 -12.71 8.61 -0.43
CA ILE A 8 -12.36 9.10 -1.77
C ILE A 8 -11.12 8.36 -2.24
N SER A 9 -11.21 7.76 -3.40
CA SER A 9 -10.41 6.65 -3.85
C SER A 9 -9.86 6.84 -5.27
N HIS A 10 -8.85 6.05 -5.61
CA HIS A 10 -8.39 5.80 -6.97
C HIS A 10 -7.94 4.35 -7.07
N VAL A 11 -8.33 3.68 -8.15
CA VAL A 11 -8.21 2.22 -8.32
C VAL A 11 -6.80 1.65 -8.15
N LEU A 12 -5.76 2.40 -8.53
CA LEU A 12 -4.36 1.96 -8.42
C LEU A 12 -3.63 2.49 -7.17
N CYS A 13 -4.28 3.35 -6.36
CA CYS A 13 -3.59 4.01 -5.27
C CYS A 13 -3.28 3.04 -4.10
N PRO A 14 -2.01 2.75 -3.79
CA PRO A 14 -1.65 1.87 -2.68
C PRO A 14 -2.01 2.49 -1.32
N TYR A 15 -2.01 3.79 -1.22
CA TYR A 15 -2.38 4.52 -0.01
C TYR A 15 -3.90 4.43 0.28
N VAL A 16 -4.73 4.36 -0.76
CA VAL A 16 -6.17 4.05 -0.62
C VAL A 16 -6.35 2.63 -0.08
N GLN A 17 -5.61 1.67 -0.64
CA GLN A 17 -5.72 0.26 -0.24
C GLN A 17 -5.41 0.07 1.25
N ARG A 18 -4.46 0.81 1.83
CA ARG A 18 -4.19 0.78 3.29
C ARG A 18 -5.43 1.09 4.10
N ALA A 19 -6.12 2.20 3.78
CA ALA A 19 -7.33 2.61 4.48
C ALA A 19 -8.47 1.59 4.29
N VAL A 20 -8.62 1.03 3.07
CA VAL A 20 -9.61 -0.01 2.80
C VAL A 20 -9.33 -1.27 3.62
N ILE A 21 -8.06 -1.71 3.72
CA ILE A 21 -7.69 -2.87 4.53
C ILE A 21 -8.07 -2.63 5.98
N VAL A 22 -7.71 -1.49 6.54
CA VAL A 22 -8.04 -1.16 7.94
C VAL A 22 -9.54 -1.12 8.17
N LEU A 23 -10.33 -0.49 7.30
CA LEU A 23 -11.79 -0.46 7.39
C LEU A 23 -12.39 -1.88 7.37
N LYS A 24 -11.88 -2.75 6.50
CA LYS A 24 -12.31 -4.15 6.41
C LYS A 24 -11.92 -4.97 7.65
N GLU A 25 -10.71 -4.81 8.18
CA GLU A 25 -10.26 -5.47 9.41
C GLU A 25 -11.11 -5.07 10.63
N LYS A 26 -11.62 -3.86 10.63
CA LYS A 26 -12.52 -3.35 11.67
C LYS A 26 -14.00 -3.68 11.40
N GLY A 27 -14.32 -4.34 10.28
CA GLY A 27 -15.69 -4.74 9.94
C GLY A 27 -16.65 -3.58 9.73
N VAL A 28 -16.16 -2.41 9.31
CA VAL A 28 -16.96 -1.19 9.19
C VAL A 28 -17.43 -0.98 7.76
N CYS A 29 -18.72 -0.65 7.61
CA CYS A 29 -19.29 -0.25 6.32
C CYS A 29 -18.85 1.16 5.96
N PHE A 30 -18.47 1.36 4.70
CA PHE A 30 -18.11 2.66 4.15
C PHE A 30 -18.48 2.74 2.66
N GLU A 31 -18.74 3.94 2.18
CA GLU A 31 -18.87 4.22 0.74
C GLU A 31 -17.46 4.41 0.15
N ARG A 32 -17.22 3.83 -1.03
CA ARG A 32 -16.00 4.10 -1.80
C ARG A 32 -16.36 4.95 -3.00
N ARG A 33 -15.74 6.13 -3.13
CA ARG A 33 -15.98 7.06 -4.22
C ARG A 33 -14.70 7.27 -5.01
N ASP A 34 -14.63 6.68 -6.20
CA ASP A 34 -13.47 6.81 -7.06
C ASP A 34 -13.43 8.17 -7.77
N VAL A 35 -12.21 8.69 -7.99
CA VAL A 35 -11.94 9.94 -8.68
C VAL A 35 -10.94 9.71 -9.81
N ASP A 36 -11.18 10.35 -10.95
CA ASP A 36 -10.22 10.46 -12.03
C ASP A 36 -9.16 11.53 -11.67
N LEU A 37 -7.94 11.09 -11.38
CA LEU A 37 -6.84 11.97 -11.03
C LEU A 37 -6.25 12.73 -12.24
N ALA A 38 -6.56 12.30 -13.47
CA ALA A 38 -6.17 13.02 -14.68
C ALA A 38 -7.11 14.22 -14.95
N ASN A 39 -8.37 14.08 -14.55
CA ASN A 39 -9.40 15.11 -14.70
C ASN A 39 -10.12 15.33 -13.37
N LYS A 40 -9.43 15.99 -12.42
CA LYS A 40 -9.90 16.19 -11.05
C LYS A 40 -11.12 17.11 -11.01
N PRO A 41 -12.29 16.63 -10.56
CA PRO A 41 -13.49 17.48 -10.42
C PRO A 41 -13.34 18.49 -9.27
N ASP A 42 -14.11 19.57 -9.32
CA ASP A 42 -14.00 20.67 -8.34
C ASP A 42 -14.37 20.22 -6.93
N TRP A 43 -15.37 19.32 -6.79
CA TRP A 43 -15.71 18.76 -5.49
C TRP A 43 -14.52 18.02 -4.85
N PHE A 44 -13.70 17.32 -5.64
CA PHE A 44 -12.50 16.65 -5.14
C PHE A 44 -11.42 17.64 -4.74
N LYS A 45 -11.17 18.68 -5.54
CA LYS A 45 -10.23 19.77 -5.20
C LYS A 45 -10.63 20.47 -3.89
N ALA A 46 -11.94 20.64 -3.67
CA ALA A 46 -12.46 21.24 -2.44
C ALA A 46 -12.19 20.38 -1.20
N CYS A 47 -12.22 19.06 -1.30
CA CYS A 47 -12.02 18.16 -0.15
C CYS A 47 -10.58 17.64 0.00
N SER A 48 -9.74 17.67 -1.04
CA SER A 48 -8.36 17.21 -1.01
C SER A 48 -7.38 18.39 -1.16
N PRO A 49 -6.81 18.94 -0.06
CA PRO A 49 -5.90 20.09 -0.12
C PRO A 49 -4.66 19.85 -0.98
N LEU A 50 -4.20 18.61 -1.06
CA LEU A 50 -3.05 18.20 -1.85
C LEU A 50 -3.43 17.64 -3.24
N GLY A 51 -4.72 17.55 -3.55
CA GLY A 51 -5.21 16.93 -4.77
C GLY A 51 -4.82 15.46 -4.90
N LYS A 52 -4.70 14.73 -3.78
CA LYS A 52 -4.27 13.33 -3.68
C LYS A 52 -5.34 12.47 -3.01
N THR A 53 -5.30 11.17 -3.28
CA THR A 53 -6.08 10.14 -2.59
C THR A 53 -5.19 9.33 -1.65
N PRO A 54 -5.74 8.77 -0.54
CA PRO A 54 -7.14 8.85 -0.10
C PRO A 54 -7.50 10.16 0.62
N VAL A 55 -8.80 10.45 0.67
CA VAL A 55 -9.40 11.32 1.67
C VAL A 55 -10.55 10.55 2.31
N LEU A 56 -10.64 10.52 3.63
CA LEU A 56 -11.78 9.98 4.37
C LEU A 56 -12.69 11.15 4.77
N LEU A 57 -13.96 11.07 4.40
CA LEU A 57 -15.00 11.92 4.95
C LEU A 57 -15.66 11.17 6.10
N VAL A 58 -15.72 11.79 7.25
CA VAL A 58 -16.43 11.34 8.45
C VAL A 58 -17.59 12.32 8.63
N ASP A 59 -18.78 11.93 8.20
CA ASP A 59 -19.88 12.86 7.92
C ASP A 59 -19.36 13.98 6.98
N ASP A 60 -19.30 15.23 7.44
CA ASP A 60 -18.81 16.39 6.67
C ASP A 60 -17.34 16.74 6.94
N VAL A 61 -16.67 16.02 7.84
CA VAL A 61 -15.27 16.30 8.22
C VAL A 61 -14.31 15.52 7.37
N ARG A 62 -13.37 16.19 6.72
CA ARG A 62 -12.34 15.58 5.89
C ARG A 62 -11.07 15.23 6.67
N ILE A 63 -10.57 14.01 6.46
CA ILE A 63 -9.26 13.54 6.95
C ILE A 63 -8.45 13.13 5.72
N PHE A 64 -7.25 13.64 5.57
CA PHE A 64 -6.33 13.28 4.49
C PHE A 64 -5.01 12.74 5.06
N GLU A 65 -4.13 12.20 4.21
CA GLU A 65 -2.97 11.38 4.53
C GLU A 65 -3.36 9.97 5.04
N SER A 66 -2.97 8.94 4.29
CA SER A 66 -3.38 7.56 4.57
C SER A 66 -2.95 7.07 5.96
N ALA A 67 -1.78 7.50 6.45
CA ALA A 67 -1.32 7.16 7.79
C ALA A 67 -2.23 7.77 8.86
N VAL A 68 -2.61 9.04 8.69
CA VAL A 68 -3.54 9.75 9.61
C VAL A 68 -4.92 9.11 9.57
N ILE A 69 -5.41 8.73 8.39
CA ILE A 69 -6.68 8.01 8.25
C ILE A 69 -6.64 6.68 9.01
N CYS A 70 -5.56 5.89 8.85
CA CYS A 70 -5.41 4.62 9.55
C CYS A 70 -5.36 4.81 11.08
N GLU A 71 -4.64 5.83 11.57
CA GLU A 71 -4.60 6.16 12.99
C GLU A 71 -5.97 6.61 13.54
N TYR A 72 -6.70 7.45 12.81
CA TYR A 72 -8.06 7.83 13.20
C TYR A 72 -8.98 6.62 13.33
N LEU A 73 -8.92 5.71 12.37
CA LEU A 73 -9.70 4.47 12.42
C LEU A 73 -9.25 3.55 13.57
N GLU A 74 -7.97 3.56 13.91
CA GLU A 74 -7.42 2.82 15.04
C GLU A 74 -7.87 3.37 16.38
N ASP A 75 -7.89 4.69 16.52
CA ASP A 75 -8.30 5.36 17.75
C ASP A 75 -9.79 5.25 18.03
N THR A 76 -10.62 5.17 16.98
CA THR A 76 -12.08 5.26 17.09
C THR A 76 -12.82 3.93 16.95
N LEU A 77 -12.19 2.90 16.37
CA LEU A 77 -12.84 1.64 16.03
C LEU A 77 -12.10 0.42 16.60
N THR A 78 -12.86 -0.64 16.86
CA THR A 78 -12.33 -1.96 17.25
C THR A 78 -12.47 -2.99 16.11
N PRO A 79 -11.69 -4.09 16.13
CA PRO A 79 -10.59 -4.43 17.06
C PRO A 79 -9.38 -3.51 16.89
N ARG A 80 -8.53 -3.39 17.92
CA ARG A 80 -7.25 -2.69 17.79
C ARG A 80 -6.28 -3.49 16.96
N LEU A 81 -5.56 -2.78 16.08
CA LEU A 81 -4.52 -3.35 15.20
C LEU A 81 -3.10 -2.89 15.62
N HIS A 82 -3.00 -1.92 16.50
CA HIS A 82 -1.75 -1.54 17.15
C HIS A 82 -1.56 -2.27 18.47
N PRO A 83 -0.32 -2.59 18.85
CA PRO A 83 0.00 -3.09 20.18
C PRO A 83 -0.32 -2.04 21.26
N ASN A 84 -0.67 -2.50 22.47
CA ASN A 84 -0.96 -1.62 23.61
C ASN A 84 0.28 -0.90 24.13
N ASP A 85 1.44 -1.57 24.09
CA ASP A 85 2.72 -0.97 24.51
C ASP A 85 3.09 0.22 23.61
N ALA A 86 3.42 1.35 24.24
CA ALA A 86 3.67 2.59 23.53
C ALA A 86 4.97 2.56 22.70
N LEU A 87 6.01 1.85 23.19
CA LEU A 87 7.27 1.73 22.46
C LEU A 87 7.12 0.83 21.24
N ILE A 88 6.49 -0.34 21.40
CA ILE A 88 6.23 -1.27 20.30
C ILE A 88 5.30 -0.60 19.27
N ARG A 89 4.29 0.14 19.71
CA ARG A 89 3.43 0.93 18.81
C ARG A 89 4.24 1.99 18.03
N ALA A 90 5.19 2.66 18.67
CA ALA A 90 6.07 3.62 17.99
C ALA A 90 6.95 2.93 16.94
N GLN A 91 7.47 1.73 17.23
CA GLN A 91 8.19 0.91 16.25
C GLN A 91 7.30 0.51 15.07
N HIS A 92 6.05 0.08 15.31
CA HIS A 92 5.09 -0.20 14.24
C HIS A 92 4.87 1.02 13.33
N ARG A 93 4.70 2.22 13.91
CA ARG A 93 4.58 3.48 13.15
C ARG A 93 5.82 3.78 12.30
N ALA A 94 7.00 3.49 12.81
CA ALA A 94 8.24 3.62 12.03
C ALA A 94 8.24 2.67 10.82
N TRP A 95 7.81 1.42 11.01
CA TRP A 95 7.69 0.46 9.91
C TRP A 95 6.57 0.81 8.91
N MET A 96 5.49 1.43 9.35
CA MET A 96 4.47 2.01 8.44
C MET A 96 5.06 3.14 7.58
N ALA A 97 5.89 4.01 8.16
CA ALA A 97 6.62 5.05 7.43
C ALA A 97 7.65 4.45 6.46
N PHE A 98 8.36 3.39 6.89
CA PHE A 98 9.26 2.64 6.04
C PHE A 98 8.56 2.03 4.81
N GLY A 99 7.38 1.44 4.99
CA GLY A 99 6.54 0.97 3.88
C GLY A 99 6.14 2.09 2.90
N SER A 100 5.99 3.33 3.38
CA SER A 100 5.77 4.50 2.51
C SER A 100 7.04 4.89 1.74
N SER A 101 8.21 4.78 2.37
CA SER A 101 9.50 4.96 1.69
C SER A 101 9.70 3.90 0.60
N MET A 102 9.34 2.65 0.84
CA MET A 102 9.38 1.60 -0.19
C MET A 102 8.48 1.92 -1.39
N LEU A 103 7.28 2.48 -1.18
CA LEU A 103 6.43 2.92 -2.28
C LEU A 103 7.08 4.04 -3.13
N ASN A 104 7.86 4.92 -2.50
CA ASN A 104 8.63 5.93 -3.23
C ASN A 104 9.74 5.28 -4.09
N SER A 105 10.47 4.29 -3.53
CA SER A 105 11.48 3.52 -4.28
C SER A 105 10.86 2.74 -5.43
N ILE A 106 9.69 2.10 -5.22
CA ILE A 106 8.91 1.45 -6.28
C ILE A 106 8.51 2.46 -7.36
N GLY A 107 8.09 3.68 -6.96
CA GLY A 107 7.80 4.76 -7.88
C GLY A 107 9.01 5.17 -8.72
N ALA A 108 10.17 5.29 -8.10
CA ALA A 108 11.43 5.59 -8.80
C ALA A 108 11.83 4.45 -9.75
N PHE A 109 11.67 3.20 -9.34
CA PHE A 109 11.95 2.00 -10.13
C PHE A 109 11.14 1.99 -11.44
N TYR A 110 9.82 2.06 -11.38
CA TYR A 110 9.01 1.98 -12.60
C TYR A 110 9.06 3.24 -13.47
N ASN A 111 9.60 4.35 -12.98
CA ASN A 111 9.84 5.58 -13.75
C ASN A 111 11.28 5.73 -14.25
N ALA A 112 12.19 4.81 -13.94
CA ALA A 112 13.59 4.85 -14.36
C ALA A 112 13.70 4.95 -15.88
N LYS A 113 14.52 5.89 -16.37
CA LYS A 113 14.56 6.23 -17.80
C LYS A 113 15.44 5.29 -18.64
N ASN A 114 16.40 4.62 -18.02
CA ASN A 114 17.30 3.66 -18.65
C ASN A 114 17.56 2.46 -17.75
N ASP A 115 18.18 1.41 -18.30
CA ASP A 115 18.41 0.17 -17.60
C ASP A 115 19.33 0.34 -16.38
N THR A 116 20.38 1.14 -16.48
CA THR A 116 21.28 1.42 -15.35
C THR A 116 20.52 2.04 -14.16
N ALA A 117 19.65 3.02 -14.42
CA ALA A 117 18.82 3.63 -13.38
C ALA A 117 17.78 2.64 -12.82
N LEU A 118 17.25 1.75 -13.67
CA LEU A 118 16.33 0.69 -13.25
C LEU A 118 17.03 -0.27 -12.30
N ASP A 119 18.24 -0.71 -12.64
CA ASP A 119 19.02 -1.65 -11.84
C ASP A 119 19.40 -1.04 -10.47
N VAL A 120 19.82 0.24 -10.45
CA VAL A 120 20.09 0.97 -9.19
C VAL A 120 18.85 1.00 -8.28
N GLN A 121 17.67 1.26 -8.86
CA GLN A 121 16.45 1.27 -8.06
C GLN A 121 16.02 -0.14 -7.61
N ALA A 122 16.28 -1.17 -8.41
CA ALA A 122 16.06 -2.56 -8.01
C ALA A 122 16.90 -2.94 -6.80
N GLU A 123 18.19 -2.58 -6.80
CA GLU A 123 19.09 -2.81 -5.66
C GLU A 123 18.65 -2.06 -4.40
N LEU A 124 18.19 -0.82 -4.52
CA LEU A 124 17.65 -0.06 -3.39
C LEU A 124 16.41 -0.73 -2.78
N ILE A 125 15.50 -1.22 -3.62
CA ILE A 125 14.31 -1.96 -3.16
C ILE A 125 14.73 -3.26 -2.49
N ARG A 126 15.70 -4.00 -3.07
CA ARG A 126 16.23 -5.23 -2.46
C ARG A 126 16.84 -4.96 -1.09
N ALA A 127 17.65 -3.90 -0.95
CA ALA A 127 18.24 -3.51 0.33
C ALA A 127 17.16 -3.19 1.38
N GLN A 128 16.06 -2.55 0.99
CA GLN A 128 14.91 -2.31 1.88
C GLN A 128 14.22 -3.62 2.27
N LEU A 129 14.05 -4.57 1.35
CA LEU A 129 13.45 -5.88 1.64
C LEU A 129 14.33 -6.71 2.58
N VAL A 130 15.66 -6.62 2.49
CA VAL A 130 16.59 -7.25 3.43
C VAL A 130 16.40 -6.71 4.87
N GLN A 131 16.15 -5.40 5.02
CA GLN A 131 15.83 -4.84 6.34
C GLN A 131 14.49 -5.37 6.88
N VAL A 132 13.48 -5.51 6.02
CA VAL A 132 12.20 -6.14 6.39
C VAL A 132 12.40 -7.59 6.81
N GLU A 133 13.19 -8.36 6.06
CA GLU A 133 13.52 -9.77 6.39
C GLU A 133 14.15 -9.92 7.77
N ALA A 134 15.07 -9.00 8.12
CA ALA A 134 15.75 -9.01 9.41
C ALA A 134 14.78 -8.71 10.58
N GLU A 135 13.79 -7.88 10.37
CA GLU A 135 12.82 -7.48 11.40
C GLU A 135 11.69 -8.48 11.61
N LEU A 136 11.29 -9.18 10.55
CA LEU A 136 10.19 -10.15 10.64
C LEU A 136 10.47 -11.23 11.69
N VAL A 137 9.53 -11.39 12.62
CA VAL A 137 9.54 -12.47 13.62
C VAL A 137 8.89 -13.74 13.05
N ASN A 138 8.96 -14.84 13.80
CA ASN A 138 8.22 -16.06 13.41
C ASN A 138 6.73 -15.84 13.61
N GLY A 139 5.96 -16.14 12.57
CA GLY A 139 4.51 -16.01 12.57
C GLY A 139 3.99 -15.61 11.19
N PRO A 140 2.65 -15.61 11.00
CA PRO A 140 2.06 -15.28 9.72
C PRO A 140 2.09 -13.77 9.41
N TRP A 141 2.26 -12.89 10.43
CA TRP A 141 2.19 -11.45 10.30
C TRP A 141 3.49 -10.78 10.73
N PHE A 142 3.62 -9.49 10.44
CA PHE A 142 4.83 -8.72 10.72
C PHE A 142 5.37 -8.91 12.15
N ALA A 143 4.50 -8.84 13.15
CA ALA A 143 4.86 -8.96 14.55
C ALA A 143 4.40 -10.29 15.21
N GLY A 144 4.22 -11.36 14.43
CA GLY A 144 3.86 -12.69 14.92
C GLY A 144 2.43 -13.10 14.61
N GLU A 145 1.64 -13.44 15.63
CA GLU A 145 0.33 -14.11 15.46
C GLU A 145 -0.82 -13.16 15.06
N HIS A 146 -0.68 -11.86 15.28
CA HIS A 146 -1.77 -10.91 15.09
C HIS A 146 -1.51 -9.93 13.95
N PHE A 147 -2.51 -9.79 13.06
CA PHE A 147 -2.49 -8.79 12.00
C PHE A 147 -2.45 -7.39 12.59
N SER A 148 -1.61 -6.53 12.04
CA SER A 148 -1.33 -5.18 12.53
C SER A 148 -1.49 -4.13 11.43
N LEU A 149 -1.38 -2.85 11.79
CA LEU A 149 -1.34 -1.75 10.81
C LEU A 149 -0.10 -1.82 9.89
N VAL A 150 1.00 -2.45 10.34
CA VAL A 150 2.17 -2.67 9.48
C VAL A 150 1.80 -3.61 8.33
N ASP A 151 1.07 -4.68 8.62
CA ASP A 151 0.58 -5.63 7.61
C ASP A 151 -0.35 -4.94 6.60
N ALA A 152 -1.26 -4.08 7.09
CA ALA A 152 -2.15 -3.28 6.23
C ALA A 152 -1.39 -2.34 5.30
N VAL A 153 -0.23 -1.83 5.73
CA VAL A 153 0.65 -0.97 4.93
C VAL A 153 1.42 -1.76 3.87
N PHE A 154 1.93 -2.96 4.22
CA PHE A 154 2.77 -3.74 3.32
C PHE A 154 1.97 -4.57 2.30
N GLY A 155 0.72 -4.93 2.56
CA GLY A 155 -0.12 -5.59 1.57
C GLY A 155 -0.13 -4.90 0.21
N PRO A 156 -0.43 -3.59 0.12
CA PRO A 156 -0.35 -2.84 -1.13
C PRO A 156 1.06 -2.70 -1.71
N VAL A 157 2.11 -2.68 -0.87
CA VAL A 157 3.51 -2.64 -1.32
C VAL A 157 3.83 -3.92 -2.10
N PHE A 158 3.53 -5.08 -1.54
CA PHE A 158 3.84 -6.36 -2.18
C PHE A 158 3.06 -6.60 -3.46
N ARG A 159 1.89 -6.00 -3.63
CA ARG A 159 1.07 -6.15 -4.84
C ARG A 159 1.74 -5.63 -6.11
N TYR A 160 2.66 -4.67 -6.03
CA TYR A 160 3.44 -4.24 -7.18
C TYR A 160 4.31 -5.36 -7.73
N PHE A 161 4.88 -6.18 -6.86
CA PHE A 161 5.76 -7.28 -7.25
C PHE A 161 5.01 -8.40 -7.99
N ASP A 162 3.68 -8.56 -7.79
CA ASP A 162 2.87 -9.50 -8.55
C ASP A 162 2.86 -9.18 -10.06
N VAL A 163 3.10 -7.92 -10.42
CA VAL A 163 3.26 -7.47 -11.80
C VAL A 163 4.73 -7.46 -12.21
N PHE A 164 5.63 -6.97 -11.34
CA PHE A 164 7.05 -6.88 -11.65
C PHE A 164 7.67 -8.25 -11.94
N ASP A 165 7.34 -9.28 -11.15
CA ASP A 165 7.82 -10.67 -11.33
C ASP A 165 7.44 -11.26 -12.70
N ARG A 166 6.45 -10.69 -13.41
CA ARG A 166 6.06 -11.06 -14.78
C ARG A 166 6.77 -10.25 -15.86
N LEU A 167 7.46 -9.18 -15.50
CA LEU A 167 8.13 -8.26 -16.44
C LEU A 167 9.63 -8.51 -16.52
N GLY A 168 10.19 -9.24 -15.60
CA GLY A 168 11.60 -9.60 -15.54
C GLY A 168 11.99 -10.19 -14.20
N ASP A 169 13.14 -10.85 -14.18
CA ASP A 169 13.75 -11.31 -12.95
C ASP A 169 14.64 -10.19 -12.38
N PHE A 170 14.19 -9.60 -11.29
CA PHE A 170 14.89 -8.51 -10.58
C PHE A 170 15.49 -8.98 -9.26
N HIS A 171 15.37 -10.26 -8.92
CA HIS A 171 15.95 -10.88 -7.73
C HIS A 171 15.51 -10.22 -6.41
N PHE A 172 14.32 -9.58 -6.38
CA PHE A 172 13.85 -8.82 -5.22
C PHE A 172 13.75 -9.64 -3.94
N PHE A 173 13.38 -10.91 -4.04
CA PHE A 173 13.12 -11.76 -2.88
C PHE A 173 14.13 -12.90 -2.71
N ASP A 174 15.25 -12.90 -3.43
CA ASP A 174 16.26 -13.96 -3.29
C ASP A 174 16.83 -13.94 -1.87
N ASP A 175 16.93 -15.12 -1.26
CA ASP A 175 17.38 -15.31 0.12
C ASP A 175 16.55 -14.60 1.21
N LEU A 176 15.27 -14.28 0.92
CA LEU A 176 14.35 -13.62 1.84
C LEU A 176 13.13 -14.51 2.16
N PRO A 177 13.31 -15.66 2.84
CA PRO A 177 12.24 -16.65 3.03
C PRO A 177 11.09 -16.14 3.91
N LYS A 178 11.35 -15.34 4.97
CA LYS A 178 10.30 -14.80 5.83
C LYS A 178 9.46 -13.76 5.09
N THR A 179 10.10 -12.89 4.31
CA THR A 179 9.42 -11.87 3.49
C THR A 179 8.57 -12.52 2.40
N LYS A 180 9.06 -13.59 1.75
CA LYS A 180 8.28 -14.40 0.79
C LYS A 180 7.04 -15.00 1.45
N ALA A 181 7.20 -15.63 2.61
CA ALA A 181 6.08 -16.23 3.35
C ALA A 181 5.05 -15.16 3.76
N TRP A 182 5.51 -14.04 4.31
CA TRP A 182 4.65 -12.92 4.70
C TRP A 182 3.87 -12.32 3.51
N ARG A 183 4.54 -12.10 2.37
CA ARG A 183 3.89 -11.67 1.12
C ARG A 183 2.75 -12.61 0.72
N THR A 184 2.98 -13.93 0.79
CA THR A 184 1.98 -14.94 0.47
C THR A 184 0.78 -14.86 1.42
N MET A 185 1.03 -14.82 2.73
CA MET A 185 -0.03 -14.69 3.74
C MET A 185 -0.86 -13.43 3.56
N LEU A 186 -0.22 -12.30 3.24
CA LEU A 186 -0.90 -11.04 2.95
C LEU A 186 -1.77 -11.13 1.70
N ALA A 187 -1.30 -11.78 0.63
CA ALA A 187 -2.06 -11.93 -0.60
C ALA A 187 -3.32 -12.80 -0.42
N GLU A 188 -3.29 -13.77 0.50
CA GLU A 188 -4.41 -14.67 0.81
C GLU A 188 -5.45 -14.02 1.74
N ARG A 189 -5.07 -12.99 2.51
CA ARG A 189 -5.98 -12.35 3.45
C ARG A 189 -7.11 -11.60 2.74
N ALA A 190 -8.35 -11.88 3.12
CA ALA A 190 -9.54 -11.32 2.47
C ALA A 190 -9.52 -9.78 2.42
N SER A 191 -9.23 -9.11 3.55
CA SER A 191 -9.16 -7.65 3.63
C SER A 191 -8.14 -7.06 2.67
N VAL A 192 -6.97 -7.72 2.52
CA VAL A 192 -5.91 -7.29 1.60
C VAL A 192 -6.34 -7.55 0.15
N ARG A 193 -6.80 -8.75 -0.19
CA ARG A 193 -7.23 -9.11 -1.54
C ARG A 193 -8.33 -8.19 -2.06
N GLU A 194 -9.34 -7.94 -1.25
CA GLU A 194 -10.52 -7.15 -1.62
C GLU A 194 -10.32 -5.63 -1.54
N ALA A 195 -9.19 -5.17 -1.04
CA ALA A 195 -8.86 -3.74 -1.03
C ALA A 195 -8.53 -3.19 -2.42
N ALA A 196 -8.09 -4.05 -3.33
CA ALA A 196 -7.80 -3.69 -4.71
C ALA A 196 -8.99 -3.97 -5.63
N HIS A 197 -8.99 -3.31 -6.79
CA HIS A 197 -9.91 -3.65 -7.87
C HIS A 197 -9.63 -5.08 -8.38
N PRO A 198 -10.65 -5.87 -8.77
CA PRO A 198 -10.43 -7.21 -9.32
C PRO A 198 -9.41 -7.25 -10.46
N ASP A 199 -9.45 -6.25 -11.35
CA ASP A 199 -8.55 -6.13 -12.50
C ASP A 199 -7.25 -5.36 -12.17
N TYR A 200 -6.87 -5.24 -10.91
CA TYR A 200 -5.73 -4.41 -10.49
C TYR A 200 -4.44 -4.71 -11.26
N GLN A 201 -4.11 -5.99 -11.50
CA GLN A 201 -2.89 -6.37 -12.20
C GLN A 201 -2.91 -5.92 -13.67
N ILE A 202 -4.07 -5.99 -14.33
CA ILE A 202 -4.26 -5.52 -15.72
C ILE A 202 -4.09 -3.99 -15.75
N LEU A 203 -4.80 -3.29 -14.87
CA LEU A 203 -4.75 -1.82 -14.77
C LEU A 203 -3.36 -1.30 -14.42
N LEU A 204 -2.63 -1.99 -13.51
CA LEU A 204 -1.26 -1.62 -13.18
C LEU A 204 -0.32 -1.85 -14.36
N ARG A 205 -0.45 -2.96 -15.07
CA ARG A 205 0.34 -3.22 -16.28
C ARG A 205 0.10 -2.15 -17.34
N GLU A 206 -1.14 -1.78 -17.62
CA GLU A 206 -1.47 -0.69 -18.55
C GLU A 206 -0.88 0.66 -18.11
N PHE A 207 -0.95 0.95 -16.81
CA PHE A 207 -0.32 2.14 -16.24
C PHE A 207 1.19 2.14 -16.47
N LEU A 208 1.87 1.03 -16.23
CA LEU A 208 3.31 0.88 -16.45
C LEU A 208 3.69 1.03 -17.92
N CYS A 209 2.89 0.48 -18.86
CA CYS A 209 3.11 0.63 -20.30
C CYS A 209 3.14 2.10 -20.76
N LYS A 210 2.36 2.95 -20.08
CA LYS A 210 2.22 4.39 -20.44
C LYS A 210 3.33 5.28 -19.85
N ARG A 211 4.29 4.73 -19.06
CA ARG A 211 5.26 5.53 -18.29
C ARG A 211 6.45 6.04 -19.10
N ASP A 212 6.69 5.55 -20.31
CA ASP A 212 7.89 5.86 -21.08
C ASP A 212 9.19 5.68 -20.26
N SER A 213 9.35 4.50 -19.71
CA SER A 213 10.44 4.11 -18.82
C SER A 213 11.19 2.88 -19.34
N ALA A 214 12.34 2.55 -18.75
CA ALA A 214 13.05 1.31 -19.05
C ALA A 214 12.15 0.08 -18.80
N LEU A 215 11.40 0.08 -17.69
CA LEU A 215 10.46 -0.99 -17.39
C LEU A 215 9.33 -1.07 -18.43
N SER A 216 8.77 0.06 -18.88
CA SER A 216 7.68 0.06 -19.86
C SER A 216 8.08 -0.55 -21.22
N ARG A 217 9.34 -0.44 -21.60
CA ARG A 217 9.87 -1.08 -22.82
C ARG A 217 9.89 -2.61 -22.71
N ARG A 218 10.12 -3.15 -21.51
CA ARG A 218 10.06 -4.61 -21.24
C ARG A 218 8.63 -5.15 -21.27
N VAL A 219 7.62 -4.33 -20.95
CA VAL A 219 6.19 -4.72 -20.96
C VAL A 219 5.66 -4.93 -22.38
N LYS A 220 6.22 -4.27 -23.38
CA LYS A 220 5.74 -4.28 -24.78
C LYS A 220 6.25 -5.46 -25.61
N VAL A 221 7.12 -6.27 -25.06
CA VAL A 221 7.62 -7.51 -25.66
C VAL A 221 6.79 -8.69 -25.14
#